data_60765a00bd9353e41f21cc6176e0ca2d
#
_entry.id   60765a00bd9353e41f21cc6176e0ca2d
#
_cell.length_a   1.000
_cell.length_b   1.000
_cell.length_c   1.000
_cell.angle_alpha   90.00
_cell.angle_beta   90.00
_cell.angle_gamma   90.00
#
_symmetry.space_group_name_H-M   'P 1'
#
loop_
_entity.id
_entity.type
_entity.pdbx_description
1 polymer ?
#
loop_
_entity_poly.entity_id
_entity_poly.type
_entity_poly.pdbx_seq_one_letter_code
_entity_poly.pdbx_strand_id
1 'polypeptide(L)'
;SNCSSLTNITVPDSVTVLDGLAFSYCTNLKNIELSKNLTEIGMGALSHCTSLETIDIPDSVIIMDNIAMAGCSELKSVNIGSNLKTVGGQVFAGCTSLEKVNVNLNNKNYTSENGIWYDKNKTKIILYPYNKKDSAYTTPTSLKELCNGYVGSYGILLDNSNLKTVTIEKNVAKIDDYAIGFVFDFDNYKINKVKDFTVKGYRGTVAESYAKKNSFNFVALDKTLQTPSISKLENTSGGIKISWNKVSGAYGYRVYQKTSNGWKRIKDTTATSYTDSAVSVNQTKTYT
;
A
#
# COMPACT_ATOMS: atom_id res chain seq x y z
N SER A 1 -22.87 9.02 -26.53
CA SER A 1 -22.44 7.63 -26.25
C SER A 1 -22.54 6.76 -27.51
N ASN A 2 -21.83 5.65 -27.55
CA ASN A 2 -21.82 4.64 -28.62
C ASN A 2 -21.41 5.14 -30.02
N CYS A 3 -20.66 6.23 -30.14
CA CYS A 3 -20.14 6.72 -31.42
C CYS A 3 -18.87 5.91 -31.82
N SER A 4 -19.08 4.66 -32.26
CA SER A 4 -17.98 3.73 -32.55
C SER A 4 -17.10 4.15 -33.75
N SER A 5 -17.58 5.05 -34.61
CA SER A 5 -16.78 5.61 -35.71
C SER A 5 -15.94 6.84 -35.32
N LEU A 6 -16.15 7.39 -34.12
CA LEU A 6 -15.45 8.57 -33.65
C LEU A 6 -14.02 8.23 -33.26
N THR A 7 -13.04 8.82 -33.92
CA THR A 7 -11.60 8.57 -33.67
C THR A 7 -10.92 9.72 -32.93
N ASN A 8 -11.36 10.95 -33.14
CA ASN A 8 -10.77 12.15 -32.54
C ASN A 8 -11.86 13.16 -32.26
N ILE A 9 -11.73 13.91 -31.17
CA ILE A 9 -12.64 15.02 -30.86
C ILE A 9 -11.94 16.09 -30.03
N THR A 10 -12.24 17.36 -30.32
CA THR A 10 -11.89 18.49 -29.48
C THR A 10 -13.18 18.99 -28.84
N VAL A 11 -13.25 19.01 -27.51
CA VAL A 11 -14.36 19.55 -26.73
C VAL A 11 -14.18 21.08 -26.64
N PRO A 12 -15.13 21.88 -27.16
CA PRO A 12 -14.99 23.33 -27.17
C PRO A 12 -14.87 23.95 -25.78
N ASP A 13 -14.15 25.06 -25.65
CA ASP A 13 -13.92 25.76 -24.37
C ASP A 13 -15.21 26.34 -23.74
N SER A 14 -16.33 26.37 -24.47
CA SER A 14 -17.66 26.67 -23.93
C SER A 14 -18.26 25.56 -23.06
N VAL A 15 -17.71 24.32 -23.14
CA VAL A 15 -18.19 23.19 -22.36
C VAL A 15 -17.50 23.20 -20.98
N THR A 16 -18.30 23.27 -19.93
CA THR A 16 -17.82 23.29 -18.54
C THR A 16 -18.05 21.97 -17.81
N VAL A 17 -18.95 21.13 -18.29
CA VAL A 17 -19.26 19.82 -17.73
C VAL A 17 -19.32 18.78 -18.86
N LEU A 18 -18.62 17.70 -18.68
CA LEU A 18 -18.77 16.50 -19.50
C LEU A 18 -19.75 15.59 -18.77
N ASP A 19 -21.00 15.66 -19.16
CA ASP A 19 -22.10 14.97 -18.47
C ASP A 19 -21.97 13.45 -18.54
N GLY A 20 -22.74 12.75 -17.72
CA GLY A 20 -22.67 11.31 -17.59
C GLY A 20 -22.82 10.58 -18.94
N LEU A 21 -21.97 9.58 -19.18
CA LEU A 21 -21.95 8.75 -20.39
C LEU A 21 -21.77 9.51 -21.72
N ALA A 22 -21.27 10.76 -21.72
CA ALA A 22 -21.17 11.61 -22.92
C ALA A 22 -20.45 10.90 -24.09
N PHE A 23 -19.29 10.31 -23.85
CA PHE A 23 -18.52 9.54 -24.82
C PHE A 23 -18.40 8.05 -24.46
N SER A 24 -19.27 7.55 -23.62
CA SER A 24 -19.26 6.13 -23.25
C SER A 24 -19.39 5.23 -24.50
N TYR A 25 -18.58 4.17 -24.54
CA TYR A 25 -18.50 3.23 -25.65
C TYR A 25 -18.11 3.85 -27.01
N CYS A 26 -17.39 4.98 -27.03
CA CYS A 26 -16.70 5.45 -28.23
C CYS A 26 -15.42 4.62 -28.44
N THR A 27 -15.58 3.36 -28.84
CA THR A 27 -14.53 2.33 -28.80
C THR A 27 -13.32 2.64 -29.69
N ASN A 28 -13.50 3.41 -30.77
CA ASN A 28 -12.41 3.82 -31.66
C ASN A 28 -11.82 5.20 -31.35
N LEU A 29 -12.25 5.84 -30.25
CA LEU A 29 -11.75 7.16 -29.85
C LEU A 29 -10.31 7.02 -29.37
N LYS A 30 -9.37 7.57 -30.17
CA LYS A 30 -7.92 7.55 -29.90
C LYS A 30 -7.45 8.79 -29.19
N ASN A 31 -8.03 9.95 -29.56
CA ASN A 31 -7.62 11.23 -29.02
C ASN A 31 -8.85 12.06 -28.64
N ILE A 32 -8.79 12.64 -27.47
CA ILE A 32 -9.74 13.63 -27.00
C ILE A 32 -8.99 14.82 -26.40
N GLU A 33 -9.28 16.01 -26.91
CA GLU A 33 -8.83 17.26 -26.29
C GLU A 33 -10.00 17.81 -25.47
N LEU A 34 -9.80 17.90 -24.16
CA LEU A 34 -10.83 18.38 -23.22
C LEU A 34 -10.83 19.90 -23.15
N SER A 35 -12.01 20.50 -22.95
CA SER A 35 -12.18 21.94 -22.73
C SER A 35 -11.28 22.43 -21.58
N LYS A 36 -10.59 23.58 -21.78
CA LYS A 36 -9.79 24.23 -20.75
C LYS A 36 -10.64 24.79 -19.60
N ASN A 37 -11.94 24.93 -19.80
CA ASN A 37 -12.89 25.40 -18.79
C ASN A 37 -13.71 24.27 -18.18
N LEU A 38 -13.35 23.00 -18.47
CA LEU A 38 -14.06 21.83 -17.94
C LEU A 38 -13.82 21.73 -16.43
N THR A 39 -14.91 21.70 -15.65
CA THR A 39 -14.84 21.58 -14.18
C THR A 39 -15.20 20.20 -13.68
N GLU A 40 -15.94 19.41 -14.49
CA GLU A 40 -16.41 18.10 -14.08
C GLU A 40 -16.38 17.10 -15.25
N ILE A 41 -15.91 15.90 -14.95
CA ILE A 41 -16.04 14.71 -15.79
C ILE A 41 -17.01 13.78 -15.08
N GLY A 42 -18.23 13.71 -15.61
CA GLY A 42 -19.35 13.00 -15.01
C GLY A 42 -19.24 11.48 -15.06
N MET A 43 -20.20 10.82 -14.44
CA MET A 43 -20.23 9.37 -14.28
C MET A 43 -20.13 8.63 -15.63
N GLY A 44 -19.11 7.81 -15.80
CA GLY A 44 -18.90 7.01 -17.02
C GLY A 44 -18.69 7.82 -18.29
N ALA A 45 -18.38 9.12 -18.19
CA ALA A 45 -18.34 10.03 -19.34
C ALA A 45 -17.45 9.55 -20.49
N LEU A 46 -16.36 8.86 -20.18
CA LEU A 46 -15.40 8.28 -21.13
C LEU A 46 -15.28 6.75 -20.96
N SER A 47 -16.22 6.10 -20.29
CA SER A 47 -16.14 4.67 -20.04
C SER A 47 -16.14 3.87 -21.36
N HIS A 48 -15.34 2.81 -21.39
CA HIS A 48 -15.18 1.93 -22.56
C HIS A 48 -14.72 2.63 -23.85
N CYS A 49 -13.95 3.73 -23.75
CA CYS A 49 -13.16 4.27 -24.85
C CYS A 49 -11.91 3.40 -25.03
N THR A 50 -12.08 2.19 -25.55
CA THR A 50 -11.06 1.13 -25.53
C THR A 50 -9.80 1.44 -26.31
N SER A 51 -9.86 2.33 -27.32
CA SER A 51 -8.69 2.75 -28.12
C SER A 51 -7.98 4.01 -27.58
N LEU A 52 -8.44 4.60 -26.48
CA LEU A 52 -7.84 5.80 -25.90
C LEU A 52 -6.52 5.42 -25.20
N GLU A 53 -5.39 5.94 -25.70
CA GLU A 53 -4.08 5.58 -25.15
C GLU A 53 -3.58 6.53 -24.05
N THR A 54 -3.92 7.81 -24.17
CA THR A 54 -3.52 8.85 -23.21
C THR A 54 -4.61 9.88 -23.03
N ILE A 55 -4.65 10.51 -21.87
CA ILE A 55 -5.56 11.64 -21.63
C ILE A 55 -4.91 12.67 -20.71
N ASP A 56 -5.11 13.94 -21.05
CA ASP A 56 -4.76 15.08 -20.23
C ASP A 56 -6.01 15.65 -19.56
N ILE A 57 -6.08 15.57 -18.24
CA ILE A 57 -7.15 16.17 -17.45
C ILE A 57 -6.75 17.61 -17.18
N PRO A 58 -7.51 18.61 -17.70
CA PRO A 58 -7.17 20.01 -17.57
C PRO A 58 -7.05 20.51 -16.12
N ASP A 59 -6.30 21.57 -15.93
CA ASP A 59 -6.16 22.21 -14.61
C ASP A 59 -7.48 22.72 -14.04
N SER A 60 -8.48 23.01 -14.88
CA SER A 60 -9.80 23.46 -14.48
C SER A 60 -10.68 22.38 -13.84
N VAL A 61 -10.39 21.08 -14.09
CA VAL A 61 -11.19 19.98 -13.56
C VAL A 61 -11.04 19.84 -12.06
N ILE A 62 -12.20 19.84 -11.39
CA ILE A 62 -12.32 19.73 -9.93
C ILE A 62 -12.82 18.33 -9.53
N ILE A 63 -13.70 17.75 -10.34
CA ILE A 63 -14.39 16.48 -10.05
C ILE A 63 -14.23 15.51 -11.22
N MET A 64 -13.84 14.28 -10.88
CA MET A 64 -13.97 13.09 -11.73
C MET A 64 -14.91 12.13 -11.02
N ASP A 65 -16.08 11.86 -11.60
CA ASP A 65 -17.11 11.04 -10.96
C ASP A 65 -16.86 9.53 -11.16
N ASN A 66 -17.74 8.72 -10.58
CA ASN A 66 -17.63 7.27 -10.60
C ASN A 66 -17.47 6.72 -12.02
N ILE A 67 -16.63 5.70 -12.17
CA ILE A 67 -16.40 4.98 -13.43
C ILE A 67 -16.07 5.88 -14.64
N ALA A 68 -15.67 7.14 -14.43
CA ALA A 68 -15.53 8.15 -15.49
C ALA A 68 -14.74 7.66 -16.70
N MET A 69 -13.74 6.83 -16.52
CA MET A 69 -12.89 6.23 -17.56
C MET A 69 -12.75 4.70 -17.41
N ALA A 70 -13.72 4.05 -16.76
CA ALA A 70 -13.67 2.60 -16.59
C ALA A 70 -13.67 1.88 -17.97
N GLY A 71 -12.90 0.82 -18.10
CA GLY A 71 -12.85 0.01 -19.33
C GLY A 71 -12.07 0.63 -20.49
N CYS A 72 -11.29 1.69 -20.28
CA CYS A 72 -10.35 2.22 -21.27
C CYS A 72 -9.11 1.30 -21.33
N SER A 73 -9.25 0.14 -21.98
CA SER A 73 -8.28 -0.96 -21.90
C SER A 73 -6.91 -0.63 -22.48
N GLU A 74 -6.80 0.25 -23.48
CA GLU A 74 -5.53 0.68 -24.09
C GLU A 74 -4.93 1.93 -23.40
N LEU A 75 -5.57 2.48 -22.36
CA LEU A 75 -5.10 3.68 -21.68
C LEU A 75 -3.77 3.39 -20.95
N LYS A 76 -2.68 4.01 -21.40
CA LYS A 76 -1.30 3.82 -20.87
C LYS A 76 -0.91 4.86 -19.84
N SER A 77 -1.37 6.10 -20.01
CA SER A 77 -1.04 7.20 -19.11
C SER A 77 -2.15 8.22 -18.96
N VAL A 78 -2.23 8.78 -17.75
CA VAL A 78 -3.16 9.87 -17.41
C VAL A 78 -2.34 11.00 -16.80
N ASN A 79 -2.56 12.24 -17.27
CA ASN A 79 -2.03 13.44 -16.65
C ASN A 79 -3.15 14.17 -15.93
N ILE A 80 -2.99 14.39 -14.63
CA ILE A 80 -3.98 15.00 -13.73
C ILE A 80 -3.61 16.46 -13.49
N GLY A 81 -4.55 17.36 -13.74
CA GLY A 81 -4.39 18.80 -13.54
C GLY A 81 -4.29 19.23 -12.08
N SER A 82 -4.01 20.54 -11.89
CA SER A 82 -3.66 21.13 -10.60
C SER A 82 -4.83 21.26 -9.62
N ASN A 83 -6.09 21.29 -10.08
CA ASN A 83 -7.24 21.58 -9.22
C ASN A 83 -8.15 20.37 -8.93
N LEU A 84 -7.83 19.17 -9.43
CA LEU A 84 -8.61 17.99 -9.11
C LEU A 84 -8.68 17.81 -7.59
N LYS A 85 -9.91 17.69 -7.08
CA LYS A 85 -10.20 17.60 -5.64
C LYS A 85 -10.97 16.33 -5.29
N THR A 86 -11.92 15.94 -6.14
CA THR A 86 -12.79 14.80 -5.88
C THR A 86 -12.64 13.75 -6.97
N VAL A 87 -12.47 12.51 -6.57
CA VAL A 87 -12.36 11.35 -7.45
C VAL A 87 -13.37 10.32 -6.98
N GLY A 88 -14.24 9.90 -7.88
CA GLY A 88 -15.25 8.88 -7.65
C GLY A 88 -14.69 7.46 -7.57
N GLY A 89 -15.55 6.51 -7.30
CA GLY A 89 -15.21 5.10 -7.28
C GLY A 89 -14.95 4.53 -8.67
N GLN A 90 -13.99 3.59 -8.75
CA GLN A 90 -13.73 2.78 -9.96
C GLN A 90 -13.42 3.59 -11.24
N VAL A 91 -12.89 4.81 -11.09
CA VAL A 91 -12.66 5.73 -12.22
C VAL A 91 -11.82 5.07 -13.32
N PHE A 92 -10.84 4.25 -12.96
CA PHE A 92 -9.97 3.55 -13.91
C PHE A 92 -10.13 2.01 -13.87
N ALA A 93 -11.24 1.50 -13.37
CA ALA A 93 -11.48 0.05 -13.35
C ALA A 93 -11.39 -0.52 -14.78
N GLY A 94 -10.62 -1.59 -14.97
CA GLY A 94 -10.44 -2.20 -16.29
C GLY A 94 -9.55 -1.44 -17.28
N CYS A 95 -8.81 -0.42 -16.83
CA CYS A 95 -7.75 0.22 -17.62
C CYS A 95 -6.48 -0.64 -17.60
N THR A 96 -6.56 -1.84 -18.17
CA THR A 96 -5.56 -2.90 -18.03
C THR A 96 -4.18 -2.57 -18.59
N SER A 97 -4.08 -1.59 -19.50
CA SER A 97 -2.81 -1.11 -20.05
C SER A 97 -2.16 0.02 -19.25
N LEU A 98 -2.79 0.50 -18.17
CA LEU A 98 -2.34 1.69 -17.45
C LEU A 98 -0.99 1.46 -16.76
N GLU A 99 0.02 2.23 -17.16
CA GLU A 99 1.39 2.15 -16.66
C GLU A 99 1.74 3.26 -15.65
N LYS A 100 1.12 4.44 -15.80
CA LYS A 100 1.43 5.60 -14.96
C LYS A 100 0.30 6.61 -14.87
N VAL A 101 0.22 7.25 -13.72
CA VAL A 101 -0.56 8.47 -13.48
C VAL A 101 0.41 9.58 -13.08
N ASN A 102 0.36 10.72 -13.77
CA ASN A 102 1.14 11.91 -13.47
C ASN A 102 0.22 12.96 -12.87
N VAL A 103 0.55 13.48 -11.71
CA VAL A 103 -0.22 14.54 -11.05
C VAL A 103 0.57 15.84 -11.11
N ASN A 104 -0.08 16.94 -11.53
CA ASN A 104 0.53 18.24 -11.54
C ASN A 104 1.07 18.60 -10.15
N LEU A 105 2.32 19.09 -10.07
CA LEU A 105 3.01 19.41 -8.82
C LEU A 105 2.28 20.42 -7.95
N ASN A 106 1.49 21.32 -8.58
CA ASN A 106 0.69 22.34 -7.90
C ASN A 106 -0.63 21.78 -7.32
N ASN A 107 -0.99 20.52 -7.60
CA ASN A 107 -2.19 19.94 -7.02
C ASN A 107 -2.08 19.87 -5.49
N LYS A 108 -3.13 20.37 -4.81
CA LYS A 108 -3.17 20.48 -3.34
C LYS A 108 -3.64 19.22 -2.64
N ASN A 109 -4.34 18.32 -3.36
CA ASN A 109 -5.03 17.16 -2.80
C ASN A 109 -4.30 15.84 -3.10
N TYR A 110 -3.59 15.80 -4.24
CA TYR A 110 -2.96 14.59 -4.76
C TYR A 110 -1.51 14.81 -5.16
N THR A 111 -0.78 13.72 -5.30
CA THR A 111 0.57 13.69 -5.85
C THR A 111 0.80 12.36 -6.55
N SER A 112 1.81 12.30 -7.40
CA SER A 112 2.28 11.02 -7.95
C SER A 112 3.78 10.87 -7.73
N GLU A 113 4.22 9.64 -7.57
CA GLU A 113 5.62 9.26 -7.49
C GLU A 113 5.83 7.95 -8.23
N ASN A 114 6.78 7.94 -9.16
CA ASN A 114 7.06 6.79 -10.02
C ASN A 114 5.81 6.26 -10.75
N GLY A 115 4.89 7.18 -11.13
CA GLY A 115 3.64 6.83 -11.81
C GLY A 115 2.53 6.29 -10.92
N ILE A 116 2.74 6.12 -9.62
CA ILE A 116 1.74 5.70 -8.65
C ILE A 116 1.03 6.95 -8.12
N TRP A 117 -0.29 6.91 -8.03
CA TRP A 117 -1.12 8.01 -7.57
C TRP A 117 -1.43 7.89 -6.08
N TYR A 118 -1.16 8.97 -5.34
CA TYR A 118 -1.36 9.07 -3.88
C TYR A 118 -2.21 10.29 -3.52
N ASP A 119 -2.74 10.31 -2.30
CA ASP A 119 -3.12 11.56 -1.64
C ASP A 119 -1.87 12.44 -1.46
N LYS A 120 -2.07 13.74 -1.20
CA LYS A 120 -0.96 14.73 -1.18
C LYS A 120 0.18 14.36 -0.23
N ASN A 121 -0.15 13.77 0.91
CA ASN A 121 0.80 13.43 1.96
C ASN A 121 1.33 11.98 1.86
N LYS A 122 0.96 11.25 0.82
CA LYS A 122 1.27 9.83 0.60
C LYS A 122 0.88 8.94 1.78
N THR A 123 -0.22 9.28 2.45
CA THR A 123 -0.78 8.45 3.52
C THR A 123 -1.69 7.36 2.99
N LYS A 124 -2.18 7.53 1.75
CA LYS A 124 -3.03 6.58 1.02
C LYS A 124 -2.58 6.44 -0.43
N ILE A 125 -2.63 5.22 -0.95
CA ILE A 125 -2.56 4.97 -2.39
C ILE A 125 -3.96 5.20 -2.96
N ILE A 126 -4.06 6.06 -3.97
CA ILE A 126 -5.30 6.27 -4.73
C ILE A 126 -5.39 5.24 -5.85
N LEU A 127 -4.30 5.07 -6.61
CA LEU A 127 -4.21 4.05 -7.65
C LEU A 127 -2.77 3.56 -7.84
N TYR A 128 -2.58 2.24 -7.84
CA TYR A 128 -1.40 1.59 -8.37
C TYR A 128 -1.71 1.10 -9.79
N PRO A 129 -1.00 1.57 -10.83
CA PRO A 129 -1.37 1.25 -12.21
C PRO A 129 -1.29 -0.24 -12.54
N TYR A 130 -2.29 -0.74 -13.26
CA TYR A 130 -2.48 -2.17 -13.57
C TYR A 130 -1.32 -2.80 -14.36
N ASN A 131 -0.70 -2.04 -15.26
CA ASN A 131 0.37 -2.50 -16.13
C ASN A 131 1.72 -1.87 -15.81
N LYS A 132 1.88 -1.28 -14.64
CA LYS A 132 3.20 -0.80 -14.19
C LYS A 132 4.19 -1.95 -14.22
N LYS A 133 5.34 -1.72 -14.85
CA LYS A 133 6.31 -2.79 -15.19
C LYS A 133 7.21 -3.20 -14.03
N ASP A 134 7.18 -2.47 -12.92
CA ASP A 134 8.01 -2.78 -11.75
C ASP A 134 7.58 -4.09 -11.11
N SER A 135 8.56 -4.97 -10.86
CA SER A 135 8.32 -6.22 -10.13
C SER A 135 8.37 -6.07 -8.61
N ALA A 136 8.79 -4.90 -8.12
CA ALA A 136 8.90 -4.61 -6.70
C ALA A 136 8.36 -3.20 -6.37
N TYR A 137 7.72 -3.08 -5.22
CA TYR A 137 7.24 -1.81 -4.68
C TYR A 137 7.59 -1.70 -3.20
N THR A 138 8.02 -0.52 -2.77
CA THR A 138 8.22 -0.19 -1.34
C THR A 138 7.24 0.90 -0.94
N THR A 139 6.48 0.66 0.12
CA THR A 139 5.52 1.65 0.63
C THR A 139 6.26 2.88 1.16
N PRO A 140 5.75 4.10 0.91
CA PRO A 140 6.29 5.30 1.56
C PRO A 140 6.23 5.17 3.10
N THR A 141 7.18 5.77 3.80
CA THR A 141 7.18 5.80 5.28
C THR A 141 5.99 6.57 5.86
N SER A 142 5.36 7.44 5.08
CA SER A 142 4.14 8.16 5.44
C SER A 142 2.87 7.32 5.32
N LEU A 143 2.91 6.20 4.56
CA LEU A 143 1.72 5.36 4.31
C LEU A 143 1.20 4.76 5.62
N LYS A 144 -0.11 4.86 5.85
CA LYS A 144 -0.76 4.39 7.07
C LYS A 144 -1.52 3.09 6.88
N GLU A 145 -2.06 2.90 5.68
CA GLU A 145 -2.92 1.77 5.38
C GLU A 145 -2.82 1.35 3.92
N LEU A 146 -2.97 0.07 3.68
CA LEU A 146 -3.20 -0.54 2.38
C LEU A 146 -4.65 -1.00 2.35
N CYS A 147 -5.55 -0.03 2.22
CA CYS A 147 -6.98 -0.27 2.16
C CYS A 147 -7.45 -0.28 0.71
N ASN A 148 -8.45 -1.10 0.44
CA ASN A 148 -9.06 -1.21 -0.87
C ASN A 148 -9.51 0.15 -1.37
N GLY A 149 -8.81 0.66 -2.39
CA GLY A 149 -9.12 1.96 -2.99
C GLY A 149 -10.43 1.88 -3.78
N TYR A 150 -11.27 2.89 -3.64
CA TYR A 150 -12.47 3.00 -4.47
C TYR A 150 -12.17 3.23 -5.95
N VAL A 151 -10.94 3.63 -6.30
CA VAL A 151 -10.56 4.04 -7.66
C VAL A 151 -10.14 2.86 -8.54
N GLY A 152 -9.71 1.74 -7.93
CA GLY A 152 -9.32 0.51 -8.63
C GLY A 152 -10.44 -0.53 -8.72
N SER A 153 -10.10 -1.74 -9.14
CA SER A 153 -11.06 -2.81 -9.40
C SER A 153 -11.34 -3.68 -8.18
N TYR A 154 -12.60 -3.92 -7.89
CA TYR A 154 -13.10 -5.05 -7.07
C TYR A 154 -12.40 -5.27 -5.72
N GLY A 155 -11.90 -4.22 -5.09
CA GLY A 155 -11.28 -4.31 -3.77
C GLY A 155 -9.83 -4.77 -3.76
N ILE A 156 -9.14 -4.82 -4.92
CA ILE A 156 -7.72 -5.09 -5.03
C ILE A 156 -7.00 -3.75 -5.20
N LEU A 157 -6.16 -3.39 -4.21
CA LEU A 157 -5.47 -2.10 -4.24
C LEU A 157 -4.31 -2.09 -5.23
N LEU A 158 -3.49 -3.16 -5.22
CA LEU A 158 -2.34 -3.32 -6.11
C LEU A 158 -2.65 -4.42 -7.13
N ASP A 159 -3.66 -4.19 -7.98
CA ASP A 159 -4.08 -5.11 -9.05
C ASP A 159 -3.07 -5.07 -10.21
N ASN A 160 -1.93 -5.72 -10.02
CA ASN A 160 -0.85 -5.72 -10.99
C ASN A 160 -0.10 -7.06 -10.99
N SER A 161 -0.18 -7.79 -12.11
CA SER A 161 0.44 -9.11 -12.26
C SER A 161 1.97 -9.08 -12.38
N ASN A 162 2.57 -7.93 -12.73
CA ASN A 162 4.03 -7.78 -12.79
C ASN A 162 4.64 -7.66 -11.39
N LEU A 163 3.86 -7.16 -10.42
CA LEU A 163 4.33 -6.94 -9.06
C LEU A 163 4.50 -8.27 -8.32
N LYS A 164 5.74 -8.61 -7.97
CA LYS A 164 6.10 -9.87 -7.29
C LYS A 164 6.54 -9.65 -5.84
N THR A 165 6.97 -8.44 -5.51
CA THR A 165 7.46 -8.14 -4.16
C THR A 165 6.89 -6.81 -3.67
N VAL A 166 6.34 -6.80 -2.47
CA VAL A 166 5.96 -5.57 -1.78
C VAL A 166 6.70 -5.48 -0.46
N THR A 167 7.44 -4.38 -0.27
CA THR A 167 8.06 -4.03 1.00
C THR A 167 7.13 -3.09 1.76
N ILE A 168 6.74 -3.48 2.96
CA ILE A 168 5.80 -2.75 3.80
C ILE A 168 6.52 -2.15 4.99
N GLU A 169 6.51 -0.83 5.06
CA GLU A 169 7.12 -0.06 6.14
C GLU A 169 6.35 -0.18 7.46
N LYS A 170 7.04 0.06 8.59
CA LYS A 170 6.48 -0.12 9.94
C LYS A 170 5.24 0.71 10.24
N ASN A 171 5.07 1.83 9.52
CA ASN A 171 3.99 2.77 9.78
C ASN A 171 2.64 2.34 9.19
N VAL A 172 2.62 1.27 8.39
CA VAL A 172 1.39 0.67 7.89
C VAL A 172 0.73 -0.10 9.04
N ALA A 173 -0.43 0.38 9.45
CA ALA A 173 -1.18 -0.20 10.57
C ALA A 173 -2.31 -1.15 10.12
N LYS A 174 -2.70 -1.09 8.85
CA LYS A 174 -3.80 -1.89 8.30
C LYS A 174 -3.55 -2.32 6.85
N ILE A 175 -3.92 -3.55 6.55
CA ILE A 175 -3.94 -4.11 5.20
C ILE A 175 -5.28 -4.82 5.04
N ASP A 176 -6.12 -4.36 4.11
CA ASP A 176 -7.40 -4.98 3.81
C ASP A 176 -7.22 -6.33 3.09
N ASP A 177 -8.25 -7.15 3.13
CA ASP A 177 -8.27 -8.42 2.41
C ASP A 177 -8.13 -8.16 0.90
N TYR A 178 -7.33 -8.98 0.25
CA TYR A 178 -7.00 -8.87 -1.18
C TYR A 178 -6.23 -7.60 -1.59
N ALA A 179 -5.83 -6.72 -0.65
CA ALA A 179 -5.19 -5.44 -1.01
C ALA A 179 -3.92 -5.61 -1.85
N ILE A 180 -3.10 -6.63 -1.58
CA ILE A 180 -1.84 -6.87 -2.30
C ILE A 180 -1.63 -8.35 -2.60
N GLY A 181 -0.94 -8.65 -3.70
CA GLY A 181 -0.61 -10.03 -4.11
C GLY A 181 -1.77 -10.76 -4.78
N PHE A 182 -2.76 -10.02 -5.23
CA PHE A 182 -3.91 -10.53 -5.97
C PHE A 182 -4.12 -9.74 -7.24
N VAL A 183 -4.78 -10.33 -8.22
CA VAL A 183 -5.21 -9.71 -9.47
C VAL A 183 -6.62 -10.13 -9.79
N PHE A 184 -7.38 -9.21 -10.41
CA PHE A 184 -8.71 -9.50 -10.89
C PHE A 184 -8.66 -9.99 -12.33
N ASP A 185 -9.26 -11.13 -12.57
CA ASP A 185 -9.44 -11.72 -13.89
C ASP A 185 -10.80 -11.26 -14.44
N PHE A 186 -10.77 -10.32 -15.37
CA PHE A 186 -11.98 -9.72 -15.97
C PHE A 186 -12.75 -10.72 -16.85
N ASP A 187 -12.07 -11.71 -17.43
CA ASP A 187 -12.70 -12.68 -18.32
C ASP A 187 -13.50 -13.71 -17.53
N ASN A 188 -13.00 -14.11 -16.37
CA ASN A 188 -13.61 -15.14 -15.53
C ASN A 188 -14.28 -14.59 -14.26
N TYR A 189 -14.27 -13.28 -14.04
CA TYR A 189 -14.78 -12.59 -12.86
C TYR A 189 -14.23 -13.20 -11.55
N LYS A 190 -12.90 -13.35 -11.47
CA LYS A 190 -12.24 -14.09 -10.40
C LYS A 190 -11.06 -13.33 -9.82
N ILE A 191 -10.88 -13.43 -8.52
CA ILE A 191 -9.66 -12.95 -7.84
C ILE A 191 -8.65 -14.10 -7.82
N ASN A 192 -7.47 -13.87 -8.40
CA ASN A 192 -6.38 -14.83 -8.45
C ASN A 192 -5.19 -14.34 -7.62
N LYS A 193 -4.47 -15.26 -6.98
CA LYS A 193 -3.21 -14.93 -6.32
C LYS A 193 -2.09 -14.75 -7.35
N VAL A 194 -1.25 -13.75 -7.15
CA VAL A 194 0.00 -13.60 -7.91
C VAL A 194 0.94 -14.73 -7.47
N LYS A 195 1.40 -15.52 -8.44
CA LYS A 195 2.32 -16.62 -8.18
C LYS A 195 3.65 -16.11 -7.62
N ASP A 196 4.19 -16.83 -6.61
CA ASP A 196 5.48 -16.55 -5.96
C ASP A 196 5.58 -15.14 -5.35
N PHE A 197 4.44 -14.57 -4.93
CA PHE A 197 4.38 -13.25 -4.33
C PHE A 197 5.08 -13.21 -2.97
N THR A 198 5.90 -12.18 -2.77
CA THR A 198 6.69 -11.98 -1.56
C THR A 198 6.29 -10.69 -0.86
N VAL A 199 5.99 -10.77 0.42
CA VAL A 199 5.82 -9.64 1.32
C VAL A 199 7.11 -9.47 2.12
N LYS A 200 7.77 -8.31 2.01
CA LYS A 200 8.87 -7.91 2.89
C LYS A 200 8.34 -6.95 3.96
N GLY A 201 8.77 -7.12 5.18
CA GLY A 201 8.29 -6.28 6.28
C GLY A 201 8.98 -6.62 7.59
N TYR A 202 8.38 -6.22 8.68
CA TYR A 202 8.95 -6.38 10.02
C TYR A 202 8.14 -7.41 10.81
N ARG A 203 8.84 -8.22 11.65
CA ARG A 203 8.18 -9.22 12.50
C ARG A 203 7.22 -8.57 13.49
N GLY A 204 6.11 -9.25 13.79
CA GLY A 204 5.05 -8.76 14.69
C GLY A 204 4.19 -7.65 14.11
N THR A 205 4.34 -7.31 12.81
CA THR A 205 3.53 -6.28 12.15
C THR A 205 2.38 -6.87 11.34
N VAL A 206 1.52 -5.98 10.84
CA VAL A 206 0.43 -6.35 9.93
C VAL A 206 0.94 -7.01 8.65
N ALA A 207 2.16 -6.68 8.20
CA ALA A 207 2.78 -7.26 7.01
C ALA A 207 3.02 -8.77 7.18
N GLU A 208 3.59 -9.18 8.31
CA GLU A 208 3.79 -10.60 8.61
C GLU A 208 2.46 -11.34 8.74
N SER A 209 1.51 -10.75 9.47
CA SER A 209 0.18 -11.33 9.67
C SER A 209 -0.57 -11.52 8.36
N TYR A 210 -0.50 -10.51 7.46
CA TYR A 210 -1.11 -10.57 6.14
C TYR A 210 -0.47 -11.64 5.25
N ALA A 211 0.85 -11.71 5.22
CA ALA A 211 1.57 -12.74 4.46
C ALA A 211 1.19 -14.15 4.93
N LYS A 212 1.16 -14.37 6.25
CA LYS A 212 0.76 -15.66 6.86
C LYS A 212 -0.70 -16.02 6.53
N LYS A 213 -1.63 -15.09 6.70
CA LYS A 213 -3.06 -15.29 6.38
C LYS A 213 -3.27 -15.76 4.94
N ASN A 214 -2.52 -15.16 4.01
CA ASN A 214 -2.65 -15.40 2.58
C ASN A 214 -1.68 -16.46 2.03
N SER A 215 -0.86 -17.09 2.88
CA SER A 215 0.17 -18.06 2.46
C SER A 215 1.14 -17.47 1.40
N PHE A 216 1.51 -16.20 1.56
CA PHE A 216 2.56 -15.55 0.78
C PHE A 216 3.92 -15.77 1.45
N ASN A 217 4.99 -15.72 0.66
CA ASN A 217 6.33 -15.71 1.19
C ASN A 217 6.57 -14.43 2.01
N PHE A 218 7.07 -14.57 3.25
CA PHE A 218 7.41 -13.43 4.11
C PHE A 218 8.92 -13.35 4.32
N VAL A 219 9.49 -12.17 4.03
CA VAL A 219 10.90 -11.86 4.28
C VAL A 219 10.98 -10.76 5.32
N ALA A 220 11.51 -11.09 6.50
CA ALA A 220 11.68 -10.12 7.57
C ALA A 220 12.87 -9.18 7.29
N LEU A 221 12.64 -7.87 7.45
CA LEU A 221 13.65 -6.81 7.29
C LEU A 221 14.42 -6.55 8.58
N ASP A 222 13.82 -6.85 9.72
CA ASP A 222 14.50 -6.77 11.02
C ASP A 222 15.40 -7.97 11.23
N LYS A 223 16.55 -7.71 11.85
CA LYS A 223 17.47 -8.79 12.26
C LYS A 223 16.79 -9.65 13.31
N THR A 224 16.94 -10.96 13.19
CA THR A 224 16.60 -11.87 14.30
C THR A 224 17.55 -11.56 15.44
N LEU A 225 17.01 -11.09 16.57
CA LEU A 225 17.81 -10.93 17.77
C LEU A 225 18.25 -12.31 18.26
N GLN A 226 19.52 -12.48 18.53
CA GLN A 226 20.00 -13.69 19.20
C GLN A 226 19.47 -13.72 20.64
N THR A 227 19.19 -14.91 21.14
CA THR A 227 18.87 -15.07 22.56
C THR A 227 20.11 -14.69 23.40
N PRO A 228 19.97 -13.76 24.37
CA PRO A 228 21.11 -13.47 25.25
C PRO A 228 21.50 -14.72 26.05
N SER A 229 22.78 -14.94 26.20
CA SER A 229 23.31 -15.99 27.08
C SER A 229 23.74 -15.39 28.42
N ILE A 230 23.33 -16.03 29.52
CA ILE A 230 23.86 -15.66 30.85
C ILE A 230 25.35 -15.95 30.85
N SER A 231 26.15 -14.90 31.05
CA SER A 231 27.60 -15.00 31.06
C SER A 231 28.17 -15.19 32.48
N LYS A 232 27.45 -14.72 33.52
CA LYS A 232 27.88 -14.82 34.90
C LYS A 232 26.71 -14.75 35.89
N LEU A 233 26.81 -15.55 36.97
CA LEU A 233 25.99 -15.45 38.16
C LEU A 233 26.91 -15.28 39.36
N GLU A 234 26.67 -14.27 40.15
CA GLU A 234 27.50 -13.93 41.32
C GLU A 234 26.64 -13.68 42.55
N ASN A 235 27.04 -14.27 43.68
CA ASN A 235 26.50 -13.89 44.95
C ASN A 235 27.20 -12.59 45.42
N THR A 236 26.44 -11.59 45.71
CA THR A 236 26.89 -10.28 46.18
C THR A 236 26.23 -9.96 47.53
N SER A 237 26.76 -8.97 48.26
CA SER A 237 26.09 -8.48 49.48
C SER A 237 24.69 -7.93 49.26
N GLY A 238 24.34 -7.56 48.01
CA GLY A 238 23.03 -7.04 47.63
C GLY A 238 22.09 -8.08 47.02
N GLY A 239 22.49 -9.37 46.93
CA GLY A 239 21.68 -10.41 46.28
C GLY A 239 22.42 -11.18 45.18
N ILE A 240 21.71 -11.81 44.27
CA ILE A 240 22.26 -12.54 43.13
C ILE A 240 22.39 -11.61 41.94
N LYS A 241 23.61 -11.30 41.49
CA LYS A 241 23.86 -10.56 40.27
C LYS A 241 23.91 -11.51 39.07
N ILE A 242 23.07 -11.21 38.11
CA ILE A 242 22.93 -11.91 36.85
C ILE A 242 23.54 -11.01 35.76
N SER A 243 24.48 -11.52 34.97
CA SER A 243 25.06 -10.81 33.83
C SER A 243 24.89 -11.62 32.56
N TRP A 244 24.68 -10.96 31.42
CA TRP A 244 24.50 -11.60 30.13
C TRP A 244 25.20 -10.85 29.01
N ASN A 245 25.42 -11.54 27.89
CA ASN A 245 26.08 -10.97 26.73
C ASN A 245 25.15 -9.96 26.05
N LYS A 246 25.72 -8.80 25.64
CA LYS A 246 25.00 -7.81 24.85
C LYS A 246 24.56 -8.41 23.51
N VAL A 247 23.28 -8.26 23.20
CA VAL A 247 22.71 -8.64 21.89
C VAL A 247 22.66 -7.41 21.01
N SER A 248 23.31 -7.47 19.85
CA SER A 248 23.32 -6.37 18.89
C SER A 248 21.91 -6.10 18.38
N GLY A 249 21.44 -4.84 18.50
CA GLY A 249 20.11 -4.41 18.09
C GLY A 249 19.01 -4.61 19.13
N ALA A 250 19.32 -5.17 20.32
CA ALA A 250 18.35 -5.22 21.41
C ALA A 250 18.18 -3.84 22.05
N TYR A 251 16.92 -3.40 22.20
CA TYR A 251 16.57 -2.16 22.93
C TYR A 251 16.50 -2.36 24.44
N GLY A 252 16.44 -3.62 24.90
CA GLY A 252 16.36 -3.97 26.31
C GLY A 252 16.22 -5.47 26.51
N TYR A 253 16.19 -5.88 27.78
CA TYR A 253 16.12 -7.27 28.21
C TYR A 253 15.04 -7.43 29.24
N ARG A 254 14.42 -8.62 29.28
CA ARG A 254 13.50 -9.05 30.32
C ARG A 254 14.14 -10.18 31.09
N VAL A 255 14.21 -10.01 32.41
CA VAL A 255 14.73 -11.03 33.31
C VAL A 255 13.57 -11.80 33.92
N TYR A 256 13.64 -13.12 33.82
CA TYR A 256 12.66 -14.03 34.39
C TYR A 256 13.31 -14.93 35.44
N GLN A 257 12.54 -15.23 36.45
CA GLN A 257 12.88 -16.20 37.50
C GLN A 257 11.92 -17.37 37.42
N LYS A 258 12.45 -18.59 37.53
CA LYS A 258 11.63 -19.82 37.61
C LYS A 258 10.97 -19.91 38.98
N THR A 259 9.67 -20.15 38.98
CA THR A 259 8.85 -20.40 40.17
C THR A 259 8.15 -21.75 40.03
N SER A 260 7.45 -22.21 41.07
CA SER A 260 6.60 -23.42 41.01
C SER A 260 5.53 -23.31 39.91
N ASN A 261 5.06 -22.09 39.60
CA ASN A 261 4.01 -21.83 38.61
C ASN A 261 4.55 -21.42 37.22
N GLY A 262 5.85 -21.67 36.95
CA GLY A 262 6.47 -21.31 35.68
C GLY A 262 7.41 -20.12 35.80
N TRP A 263 7.63 -19.40 34.66
CA TRP A 263 8.54 -18.26 34.58
C TRP A 263 7.83 -16.95 34.96
N LYS A 264 8.34 -16.28 35.99
CA LYS A 264 7.86 -14.96 36.44
C LYS A 264 8.83 -13.87 35.97
N ARG A 265 8.33 -12.85 35.27
CA ARG A 265 9.11 -11.65 34.96
C ARG A 265 9.41 -10.87 36.23
N ILE A 266 10.69 -10.56 36.46
CA ILE A 266 11.16 -9.83 37.66
C ILE A 266 11.77 -8.47 37.32
N LYS A 267 12.26 -8.26 36.08
CA LYS A 267 12.87 -6.99 35.70
C LYS A 267 12.80 -6.76 34.19
N ASP A 268 12.57 -5.51 33.78
CA ASP A 268 12.89 -4.98 32.45
C ASP A 268 14.07 -4.00 32.61
N THR A 269 15.07 -4.09 31.73
CA THR A 269 16.27 -3.27 31.80
C THR A 269 16.95 -3.10 30.44
N THR A 270 17.65 -2.00 30.23
CA THR A 270 18.53 -1.78 29.08
C THR A 270 19.98 -2.19 29.36
N ALA A 271 20.31 -2.42 30.64
CA ALA A 271 21.61 -2.91 31.06
C ALA A 271 21.79 -4.40 30.69
N THR A 272 23.03 -4.87 30.71
CA THR A 272 23.42 -6.27 30.53
C THR A 272 23.62 -7.01 31.84
N SER A 273 23.13 -6.44 32.95
CA SER A 273 23.13 -7.10 34.26
C SER A 273 21.98 -6.60 35.13
N TYR A 274 21.59 -7.43 36.09
CA TYR A 274 20.58 -7.13 37.10
C TYR A 274 20.93 -7.83 38.41
N THR A 275 20.72 -7.20 39.55
CA THR A 275 20.87 -7.82 40.87
C THR A 275 19.48 -8.09 41.45
N ASP A 276 19.18 -9.38 41.65
CA ASP A 276 17.97 -9.79 42.35
C ASP A 276 18.22 -9.75 43.85
N SER A 277 17.69 -8.73 44.50
CA SER A 277 17.80 -8.55 45.96
C SER A 277 16.70 -9.30 46.75
N ALA A 278 15.72 -9.88 46.06
CA ALA A 278 14.63 -10.65 46.70
C ALA A 278 15.05 -12.13 46.91
N VAL A 279 16.25 -12.35 47.40
CA VAL A 279 16.79 -13.70 47.67
C VAL A 279 17.17 -13.81 49.14
N SER A 280 16.82 -14.94 49.75
CA SER A 280 17.24 -15.28 51.13
C SER A 280 18.48 -16.18 51.14
N VAL A 281 19.19 -16.18 52.24
CA VAL A 281 20.34 -17.10 52.46
C VAL A 281 19.88 -18.56 52.23
N ASN A 282 20.70 -19.34 51.50
CA ASN A 282 20.44 -20.74 51.18
C ASN A 282 19.29 -20.98 50.17
N GLN A 283 18.83 -19.98 49.43
CA GLN A 283 17.90 -20.18 48.33
C GLN A 283 18.61 -20.41 47.00
N THR A 284 18.18 -21.41 46.26
CA THR A 284 18.57 -21.63 44.85
C THR A 284 17.52 -21.01 43.93
N LYS A 285 17.97 -20.19 42.98
CA LYS A 285 17.10 -19.54 41.98
C LYS A 285 17.60 -19.85 40.56
N THR A 286 16.66 -20.01 39.65
CA THR A 286 16.93 -20.20 38.21
C THR A 286 16.44 -18.99 37.45
N TYR A 287 17.24 -18.50 36.51
CA TYR A 287 16.95 -17.30 35.71
C TYR A 287 17.13 -17.58 34.22
N THR A 288 16.39 -16.82 33.42
CA THR A 288 16.53 -16.76 31.97
C THR A 288 16.24 -15.35 31.45
#